data_0efd2efa725c96dd53416ee566b24f6e
#
_entry.id   0efd2efa725c96dd53416ee566b24f6e
#
_cell.length_a   1.000
_cell.length_b   1.000
_cell.length_c   1.000
_cell.angle_alpha   90.00
_cell.angle_beta   90.00
_cell.angle_gamma   90.00
#
_symmetry.space_group_name_H-M   'P 1'
#
loop_
_entity.id
_entity.type
_entity.pdbx_description
1 polymer ?
#
loop_
_entity_poly.entity_id
_entity_poly.type
_entity_poly.pdbx_seq_one_letter_code
_entity_poly.pdbx_strand_id
1 'polypeptide(L)'
;MEISNREKAAAIQNSIETETLGQIGLINPRSYKQHNINVADGFDAILALHDLMPMEKVYTNVVRAFQDGDIGFVHVDYYLFEPTVAFDIHRFENGKSVEHWDNLQTNSKKVNKSGRTMTDGKTKAIDLHLTMENKKLAETYVTEVLVSKNFDQVHKYFHGDTLIQHNPDMGDGVSEFLTVLNEWKNLGKEQVYTAVHKVLGEGNFVLVLSEGFIGSTHSAFYDLYRIENHKIIEHWDVIEAITSPENQKNTNGKF
;
A
#
# COMPACT_ATOMS: atom_id res chain seq x y z
N MET A 1 12.03 -10.99 24.42
CA MET A 1 12.47 -10.13 23.28
C MET A 1 11.28 -9.27 22.89
N GLU A 2 11.48 -7.98 22.74
CA GLU A 2 10.43 -7.11 22.21
C GLU A 2 10.28 -7.43 20.71
N ILE A 3 9.03 -7.62 20.25
CA ILE A 3 8.75 -7.88 18.83
C ILE A 3 8.94 -6.59 18.01
N SER A 4 9.40 -6.73 16.76
CA SER A 4 9.65 -5.60 15.84
C SER A 4 8.36 -4.88 15.45
N ASN A 5 8.47 -3.65 14.93
CA ASN A 5 7.30 -2.88 14.49
C ASN A 5 6.57 -3.55 13.33
N ARG A 6 7.26 -4.27 12.42
CA ARG A 6 6.58 -5.09 11.38
C ARG A 6 5.77 -6.23 11.99
N GLU A 7 6.29 -6.89 13.04
CA GLU A 7 5.56 -7.97 13.72
C GLU A 7 4.36 -7.42 14.50
N LYS A 8 4.49 -6.23 15.11
CA LYS A 8 3.37 -5.53 15.75
C LYS A 8 2.29 -5.15 14.74
N ALA A 9 2.67 -4.57 13.59
CA ALA A 9 1.72 -4.23 12.51
C ALA A 9 0.99 -5.49 12.01
N ALA A 10 1.73 -6.57 11.73
CA ALA A 10 1.13 -7.84 11.33
C ALA A 10 0.20 -8.42 12.41
N ALA A 11 0.58 -8.32 13.68
CA ALA A 11 -0.23 -8.79 14.80
C ALA A 11 -1.54 -8.00 14.96
N ILE A 12 -1.52 -6.67 14.75
CA ILE A 12 -2.72 -5.84 14.75
C ILE A 12 -3.67 -6.32 13.64
N GLN A 13 -3.19 -6.49 12.41
CA GLN A 13 -4.02 -6.93 11.29
C GLN A 13 -4.59 -8.34 11.53
N ASN A 14 -3.76 -9.29 11.94
CA ASN A 14 -4.23 -10.65 12.24
C ASN A 14 -5.24 -10.71 13.40
N SER A 15 -5.28 -9.70 14.28
CA SER A 15 -6.26 -9.67 15.36
C SER A 15 -7.67 -9.31 14.92
N ILE A 16 -7.84 -8.76 13.71
CA ILE A 16 -9.15 -8.36 13.17
C ILE A 16 -10.07 -9.58 13.02
N GLU A 17 -9.53 -10.76 12.66
CA GLU A 17 -10.32 -11.99 12.53
C GLU A 17 -10.62 -12.69 13.86
N THR A 18 -10.14 -12.15 15.00
CA THR A 18 -10.33 -12.75 16.31
C THR A 18 -11.32 -11.97 17.15
N GLU A 19 -12.31 -12.65 17.71
CA GLU A 19 -13.29 -12.03 18.63
C GLU A 19 -12.64 -11.46 19.90
N THR A 20 -11.44 -11.90 20.24
CA THR A 20 -10.78 -11.55 21.51
C THR A 20 -10.03 -10.23 21.46
N LEU A 21 -9.86 -9.58 20.30
CA LEU A 21 -9.15 -8.31 20.13
C LEU A 21 -7.77 -8.27 20.85
N GLY A 22 -7.15 -9.44 21.08
CA GLY A 22 -5.97 -9.57 21.95
C GLY A 22 -4.79 -8.70 21.55
N GLN A 23 -4.62 -8.46 20.26
CA GLN A 23 -3.53 -7.63 19.71
C GLN A 23 -3.96 -6.18 19.41
N ILE A 24 -5.25 -5.87 19.49
CA ILE A 24 -5.73 -4.47 19.50
C ILE A 24 -5.16 -3.69 20.69
N GLY A 25 -4.79 -4.40 21.76
CA GLY A 25 -4.00 -3.83 22.85
C GLY A 25 -2.65 -3.23 22.44
N LEU A 26 -2.15 -3.48 21.22
CA LEU A 26 -1.00 -2.79 20.62
C LEU A 26 -1.35 -1.39 20.09
N ILE A 27 -2.61 -1.02 19.96
CA ILE A 27 -3.05 0.35 19.62
C ILE A 27 -3.09 1.19 20.91
N ASN A 28 -2.65 2.43 20.83
CA ASN A 28 -2.71 3.36 21.96
C ASN A 28 -4.12 3.97 22.08
N PRO A 29 -4.89 3.66 23.13
CA PRO A 29 -6.27 4.12 23.23
C PRO A 29 -6.42 5.62 23.50
N ARG A 30 -5.32 6.33 23.86
CA ARG A 30 -5.38 7.75 24.24
C ARG A 30 -4.87 8.69 23.15
N SER A 31 -4.09 8.18 22.19
CA SER A 31 -3.41 9.01 21.20
C SER A 31 -3.30 8.27 19.85
N TYR A 32 -4.41 7.68 19.40
CA TYR A 32 -4.45 7.02 18.10
C TYR A 32 -5.09 7.94 17.06
N LYS A 33 -4.34 8.21 15.99
CA LYS A 33 -4.76 9.03 14.87
C LYS A 33 -5.04 8.16 13.64
N GLN A 34 -6.21 8.32 13.06
CA GLN A 34 -6.68 7.54 11.90
C GLN A 34 -6.62 8.37 10.61
N HIS A 35 -5.95 7.83 9.57
CA HIS A 35 -5.91 8.40 8.24
C HIS A 35 -6.79 7.69 7.20
N ASN A 36 -7.48 6.61 7.58
CA ASN A 36 -8.58 6.13 6.77
C ASN A 36 -9.74 7.13 6.88
N ILE A 37 -9.92 7.90 5.82
CA ILE A 37 -10.93 8.97 5.77
C ILE A 37 -12.38 8.47 5.84
N ASN A 38 -12.59 7.18 5.65
CA ASN A 38 -13.91 6.51 5.73
C ASN A 38 -14.21 5.96 7.14
N VAL A 39 -13.26 6.09 8.10
CA VAL A 39 -13.38 5.67 9.49
C VAL A 39 -13.23 6.89 10.40
N ALA A 40 -14.02 6.99 11.47
CA ALA A 40 -13.86 8.08 12.42
C ALA A 40 -12.51 7.99 13.16
N ASP A 41 -12.07 9.11 13.71
CA ASP A 41 -10.79 9.19 14.42
C ASP A 41 -10.86 8.53 15.81
N GLY A 42 -9.70 8.06 16.27
CA GLY A 42 -9.53 7.52 17.61
C GLY A 42 -9.79 6.03 17.75
N PHE A 43 -9.39 5.50 18.89
CA PHE A 43 -9.43 4.06 19.18
C PHE A 43 -10.86 3.49 19.24
N ASP A 44 -11.81 4.25 19.81
CA ASP A 44 -13.20 3.79 19.95
C ASP A 44 -13.87 3.56 18.58
N ALA A 45 -13.45 4.30 17.55
CA ALA A 45 -13.93 4.10 16.19
C ALA A 45 -13.48 2.75 15.60
N ILE A 46 -12.28 2.29 15.96
CA ILE A 46 -11.78 0.97 15.55
C ILE A 46 -12.58 -0.14 16.19
N LEU A 47 -12.93 -0.01 17.49
CA LEU A 47 -13.80 -0.96 18.18
C LEU A 47 -15.18 -1.01 17.55
N ALA A 48 -15.79 0.16 17.29
CA ALA A 48 -17.09 0.25 16.64
C ALA A 48 -17.10 -0.34 15.23
N LEU A 49 -16.01 -0.17 14.46
CA LEU A 49 -15.87 -0.78 13.14
C LEU A 49 -15.78 -2.31 13.25
N HIS A 50 -15.02 -2.83 14.20
CA HIS A 50 -14.91 -4.27 14.45
C HIS A 50 -16.26 -4.90 14.77
N ASP A 51 -17.08 -4.24 15.62
CA ASP A 51 -18.42 -4.71 16.00
C ASP A 51 -19.40 -4.79 14.81
N LEU A 52 -19.12 -4.07 13.71
CA LEU A 52 -19.94 -4.09 12.49
C LEU A 52 -19.51 -5.17 11.49
N MET A 53 -18.36 -5.80 11.69
CA MET A 53 -17.84 -6.79 10.73
C MET A 53 -18.63 -8.11 10.79
N PRO A 54 -18.83 -8.77 9.63
CA PRO A 54 -19.47 -10.10 9.58
C PRO A 54 -18.46 -11.18 10.02
N MET A 55 -18.21 -11.29 11.32
CA MET A 55 -17.09 -12.06 11.91
C MET A 55 -16.99 -13.51 11.41
N GLU A 56 -18.10 -14.15 11.06
CA GLU A 56 -18.07 -15.50 10.50
C GLU A 56 -17.42 -15.60 9.11
N LYS A 57 -17.18 -14.46 8.45
CA LYS A 57 -16.54 -14.37 7.12
C LYS A 57 -15.22 -13.62 7.13
N VAL A 58 -14.94 -12.91 8.23
CA VAL A 58 -13.70 -12.15 8.34
C VAL A 58 -12.51 -13.10 8.30
N TYR A 59 -11.57 -12.81 7.43
CA TYR A 59 -10.25 -13.43 7.45
C TYR A 59 -9.19 -12.36 7.16
N THR A 60 -7.99 -12.58 7.65
CA THR A 60 -6.82 -11.74 7.41
C THR A 60 -5.63 -12.60 7.05
N ASN A 61 -4.97 -12.28 5.95
CA ASN A 61 -3.72 -12.91 5.54
C ASN A 61 -2.67 -11.82 5.29
N VAL A 62 -1.79 -11.62 6.25
CA VAL A 62 -0.63 -10.72 6.08
C VAL A 62 0.36 -11.40 5.14
N VAL A 63 0.38 -10.98 3.89
CA VAL A 63 1.21 -11.56 2.83
C VAL A 63 2.68 -11.20 3.02
N ARG A 64 2.96 -9.93 3.37
CA ARG A 64 4.31 -9.42 3.67
C ARG A 64 4.27 -8.30 4.68
N ALA A 65 5.31 -8.22 5.50
CA ALA A 65 5.43 -7.22 6.54
C ALA A 65 6.85 -6.65 6.55
N PHE A 66 6.95 -5.33 6.71
CA PHE A 66 8.18 -4.56 6.64
C PHE A 66 8.25 -3.53 7.76
N GLN A 67 9.46 -3.00 8.00
CA GLN A 67 9.72 -1.97 9.00
C GLN A 67 10.64 -0.89 8.44
N ASP A 68 10.30 0.37 8.71
CA ASP A 68 11.16 1.53 8.46
C ASP A 68 11.16 2.44 9.70
N GLY A 69 12.20 2.34 10.51
CA GLY A 69 12.31 3.07 11.77
C GLY A 69 11.19 2.73 12.76
N ASP A 70 10.38 3.73 13.12
CA ASP A 70 9.23 3.61 14.00
C ASP A 70 7.94 3.15 13.29
N ILE A 71 8.00 2.93 11.97
CA ILE A 71 6.87 2.50 11.17
C ILE A 71 6.95 0.99 10.88
N GLY A 72 5.83 0.29 11.07
CA GLY A 72 5.59 -1.04 10.51
C GLY A 72 4.53 -0.94 9.42
N PHE A 73 4.75 -1.59 8.27
CA PHE A 73 3.78 -1.61 7.18
C PHE A 73 3.61 -3.01 6.59
N VAL A 74 2.41 -3.31 6.20
CA VAL A 74 2.02 -4.65 5.75
C VAL A 74 1.21 -4.60 4.46
N HIS A 75 1.38 -5.63 3.62
CA HIS A 75 0.52 -5.91 2.48
C HIS A 75 -0.40 -7.07 2.86
N VAL A 76 -1.70 -6.85 2.79
CA VAL A 76 -2.71 -7.76 3.35
C VAL A 76 -3.73 -8.15 2.29
N ASP A 77 -4.11 -9.42 2.27
CA ASP A 77 -5.29 -9.93 1.59
C ASP A 77 -6.31 -10.31 2.67
N TYR A 78 -7.45 -9.61 2.72
CA TYR A 78 -8.45 -9.88 3.72
C TYR A 78 -9.89 -9.78 3.18
N TYR A 79 -10.81 -10.31 3.97
CA TYR A 79 -12.23 -10.10 3.83
C TYR A 79 -12.75 -9.43 5.11
N LEU A 80 -13.08 -8.16 5.01
CA LEU A 80 -13.75 -7.41 6.09
C LEU A 80 -15.25 -7.33 5.82
N PHE A 81 -15.64 -6.71 4.73
CA PHE A 81 -17.00 -6.66 4.19
C PHE A 81 -17.06 -7.25 2.78
N GLU A 82 -15.94 -7.24 2.08
CA GLU A 82 -15.70 -7.81 0.76
C GLU A 82 -14.24 -8.25 0.61
N PRO A 83 -13.91 -9.06 -0.40
CA PRO A 83 -12.50 -9.40 -0.68
C PRO A 83 -11.70 -8.14 -0.97
N THR A 84 -10.64 -7.91 -0.22
CA THR A 84 -9.87 -6.65 -0.25
C THR A 84 -8.37 -6.93 -0.21
N VAL A 85 -7.60 -6.15 -0.96
CA VAL A 85 -6.15 -6.03 -0.82
C VAL A 85 -5.84 -4.65 -0.26
N ALA A 86 -4.92 -4.57 0.67
CA ALA A 86 -4.53 -3.30 1.29
C ALA A 86 -3.04 -3.21 1.59
N PHE A 87 -2.58 -1.98 1.71
CA PHE A 87 -1.41 -1.63 2.51
C PHE A 87 -1.88 -0.94 3.77
N ASP A 88 -1.52 -1.50 4.94
CA ASP A 88 -1.76 -0.92 6.26
C ASP A 88 -0.43 -0.50 6.87
N ILE A 89 -0.37 0.69 7.42
CA ILE A 89 0.83 1.35 7.93
C ILE A 89 0.56 1.85 9.34
N HIS A 90 1.41 1.46 10.28
CA HIS A 90 1.32 1.86 11.68
C HIS A 90 2.61 2.56 12.11
N ARG A 91 2.49 3.74 12.72
CA ARG A 91 3.59 4.38 13.44
C ARG A 91 3.50 4.03 14.92
N PHE A 92 4.63 3.65 15.50
CA PHE A 92 4.72 3.16 16.87
C PHE A 92 5.48 4.13 17.76
N GLU A 93 4.92 4.40 18.93
CA GLU A 93 5.60 5.09 20.04
C GLU A 93 5.46 4.24 21.31
N ASN A 94 6.56 4.05 22.05
CA ASN A 94 6.58 3.24 23.29
C ASN A 94 5.92 1.87 23.13
N GLY A 95 6.13 1.23 21.96
CA GLY A 95 5.61 -0.10 21.65
C GLY A 95 4.13 -0.15 21.27
N LYS A 96 3.45 0.99 21.15
CA LYS A 96 2.04 1.12 20.76
C LYS A 96 1.88 1.86 19.45
N SER A 97 0.94 1.42 18.61
CA SER A 97 0.51 2.16 17.43
C SER A 97 -0.23 3.43 17.83
N VAL A 98 0.27 4.58 17.38
CA VAL A 98 -0.28 5.91 17.65
C VAL A 98 -0.83 6.58 16.41
N GLU A 99 -0.57 6.02 15.22
CA GLU A 99 -1.03 6.59 13.96
C GLU A 99 -1.13 5.48 12.90
N HIS A 100 -2.16 5.55 12.06
CA HIS A 100 -2.47 4.53 11.07
C HIS A 100 -2.89 5.16 9.74
N TRP A 101 -2.30 4.65 8.67
CA TRP A 101 -2.70 4.90 7.27
C TRP A 101 -3.03 3.57 6.62
N ASP A 102 -3.93 3.59 5.69
CA ASP A 102 -4.22 2.46 4.83
C ASP A 102 -4.54 2.90 3.40
N ASN A 103 -4.56 1.96 2.50
CA ASN A 103 -5.16 2.09 1.18
C ASN A 103 -5.78 0.75 0.81
N LEU A 104 -7.04 0.76 0.42
CA LEU A 104 -7.84 -0.44 0.22
C LEU A 104 -8.35 -0.52 -1.22
N GLN A 105 -8.27 -1.70 -1.80
CA GLN A 105 -8.81 -1.98 -3.14
C GLN A 105 -9.51 -3.34 -3.14
N THR A 106 -10.65 -3.45 -3.84
CA THR A 106 -11.30 -4.74 -4.04
C THR A 106 -10.35 -5.75 -4.69
N ASN A 107 -10.15 -6.89 -4.04
CA ASN A 107 -9.38 -7.99 -4.60
C ASN A 107 -10.21 -8.69 -5.67
N SER A 108 -9.84 -8.53 -6.92
CA SER A 108 -10.54 -9.16 -8.06
C SER A 108 -10.55 -10.70 -8.01
N LYS A 109 -9.62 -11.29 -7.22
CA LYS A 109 -9.35 -12.74 -7.17
C LYS A 109 -9.03 -13.35 -8.56
N LYS A 110 -8.78 -12.49 -9.54
CA LYS A 110 -8.39 -12.89 -10.91
C LYS A 110 -6.88 -12.72 -11.07
N VAL A 111 -6.32 -13.52 -11.94
CA VAL A 111 -4.95 -13.31 -12.43
C VAL A 111 -4.97 -12.27 -13.55
N ASN A 112 -3.92 -11.48 -13.64
CA ASN A 112 -3.70 -10.57 -14.75
C ASN A 112 -3.27 -11.30 -16.04
N LYS A 113 -2.95 -10.55 -17.11
CA LYS A 113 -2.53 -11.10 -18.42
C LYS A 113 -1.31 -12.02 -18.31
N SER A 114 -0.45 -11.88 -17.32
CA SER A 114 0.75 -12.70 -17.08
C SER A 114 0.56 -13.80 -16.04
N GLY A 115 -0.67 -14.02 -15.57
CA GLY A 115 -0.99 -15.05 -14.58
C GLY A 115 -0.64 -14.67 -13.14
N ARG A 116 -0.46 -13.36 -12.84
CA ARG A 116 -0.15 -12.83 -11.50
C ARG A 116 -1.42 -12.45 -10.77
N THR A 117 -1.41 -12.66 -9.45
CA THR A 117 -2.43 -12.08 -8.55
C THR A 117 -1.94 -10.78 -7.94
N MET A 118 -2.84 -10.03 -7.30
CA MET A 118 -2.50 -8.78 -6.61
C MET A 118 -1.56 -8.98 -5.41
N THR A 119 -1.38 -10.22 -4.93
CA THR A 119 -0.68 -10.51 -3.67
C THR A 119 0.44 -11.55 -3.76
N ASP A 120 0.57 -12.29 -4.87
CA ASP A 120 1.69 -13.24 -5.03
C ASP A 120 3.06 -12.54 -5.18
N GLY A 121 4.11 -13.30 -5.48
CA GLY A 121 5.48 -12.81 -5.61
C GLY A 121 6.31 -12.90 -4.34
N LYS A 122 7.44 -12.19 -4.30
CA LYS A 122 8.40 -12.24 -3.18
C LYS A 122 7.85 -11.55 -1.94
N THR A 123 8.17 -12.10 -0.76
CA THR A 123 7.64 -11.60 0.52
C THR A 123 8.71 -11.16 1.51
N LYS A 124 9.96 -11.57 1.32
CA LYS A 124 11.04 -11.35 2.28
C LYS A 124 11.99 -10.26 1.80
N ALA A 125 12.20 -9.24 2.62
CA ALA A 125 13.22 -8.23 2.38
C ALA A 125 14.63 -8.84 2.50
N ILE A 126 15.49 -8.45 1.57
CA ILE A 126 16.93 -8.72 1.53
C ILE A 126 17.68 -7.39 1.32
N ASP A 127 19.01 -7.43 1.36
CA ASP A 127 19.85 -6.25 1.10
C ASP A 127 19.50 -5.04 2.00
N LEU A 128 19.32 -5.28 3.30
CA LEU A 128 18.88 -4.26 4.27
C LEU A 128 19.81 -3.02 4.29
N HIS A 129 21.08 -3.18 3.95
CA HIS A 129 22.05 -2.09 3.86
C HIS A 129 21.81 -1.13 2.70
N LEU A 130 21.01 -1.53 1.68
CA LEU A 130 20.64 -0.72 0.52
C LEU A 130 19.30 0.02 0.71
N THR A 131 18.66 -0.07 1.88
CA THR A 131 17.33 0.51 2.11
C THR A 131 17.23 1.97 1.66
N MET A 132 18.17 2.82 2.07
CA MET A 132 18.13 4.25 1.74
C MET A 132 18.35 4.53 0.25
N GLU A 133 19.22 3.77 -0.40
CA GLU A 133 19.45 3.88 -1.84
C GLU A 133 18.21 3.46 -2.63
N ASN A 134 17.58 2.35 -2.24
CA ASN A 134 16.37 1.83 -2.86
C ASN A 134 15.18 2.77 -2.67
N LYS A 135 15.02 3.36 -1.48
CA LYS A 135 14.02 4.42 -1.23
C LYS A 135 14.23 5.60 -2.18
N LYS A 136 15.47 6.08 -2.32
CA LYS A 136 15.78 7.20 -3.21
C LYS A 136 15.54 6.86 -4.68
N LEU A 137 15.84 5.63 -5.11
CA LEU A 137 15.58 5.17 -6.47
C LEU A 137 14.08 5.17 -6.77
N ALA A 138 13.26 4.56 -5.91
CA ALA A 138 11.81 4.51 -6.09
C ALA A 138 11.17 5.91 -6.05
N GLU A 139 11.55 6.75 -5.09
CA GLU A 139 11.10 8.14 -5.02
C GLU A 139 11.42 8.91 -6.31
N THR A 140 12.66 8.77 -6.80
CA THR A 140 13.10 9.46 -8.01
C THR A 140 12.33 8.94 -9.23
N TYR A 141 12.11 7.62 -9.35
CA TYR A 141 11.29 7.04 -10.39
C TYR A 141 9.87 7.63 -10.41
N VAL A 142 9.19 7.60 -9.27
CA VAL A 142 7.82 8.12 -9.18
C VAL A 142 7.78 9.61 -9.51
N THR A 143 8.73 10.40 -8.99
CA THR A 143 8.75 11.85 -9.20
C THR A 143 9.14 12.21 -10.65
N GLU A 144 10.19 11.60 -11.20
CA GLU A 144 10.69 11.92 -12.54
C GLU A 144 9.77 11.36 -13.64
N VAL A 145 9.30 10.11 -13.48
CA VAL A 145 8.55 9.44 -14.56
C VAL A 145 7.06 9.64 -14.41
N LEU A 146 6.48 9.41 -13.22
CA LEU A 146 5.03 9.39 -13.06
C LEU A 146 4.47 10.79 -12.77
N VAL A 147 5.01 11.52 -11.80
CA VAL A 147 4.56 12.89 -11.47
C VAL A 147 4.90 13.88 -12.59
N SER A 148 6.15 13.87 -13.06
CA SER A 148 6.59 14.78 -14.14
C SER A 148 6.18 14.31 -15.53
N LYS A 149 5.54 13.13 -15.66
CA LYS A 149 5.11 12.50 -16.93
C LYS A 149 6.25 12.34 -17.94
N ASN A 150 7.49 12.17 -17.47
CA ASN A 150 8.66 12.05 -18.31
C ASN A 150 8.93 10.57 -18.67
N PHE A 151 8.02 9.96 -19.40
CA PHE A 151 8.07 8.53 -19.74
C PHE A 151 9.27 8.12 -20.59
N ASP A 152 9.92 9.05 -21.28
CA ASP A 152 11.17 8.78 -22.02
C ASP A 152 12.31 8.35 -21.08
N GLN A 153 12.23 8.68 -19.80
CA GLN A 153 13.22 8.33 -18.79
C GLN A 153 12.98 6.97 -18.11
N VAL A 154 11.87 6.32 -18.40
CA VAL A 154 11.48 5.04 -17.75
C VAL A 154 12.61 4.00 -17.78
N HIS A 155 13.32 3.90 -18.91
CA HIS A 155 14.40 2.92 -19.10
C HIS A 155 15.60 3.07 -18.15
N LYS A 156 15.72 4.22 -17.46
CA LYS A 156 16.75 4.40 -16.43
C LYS A 156 16.50 3.51 -15.20
N TYR A 157 15.25 3.16 -14.95
CA TYR A 157 14.81 2.52 -13.71
C TYR A 157 14.61 1.01 -13.84
N PHE A 158 14.59 0.48 -15.05
CA PHE A 158 14.36 -0.93 -15.34
C PHE A 158 15.53 -1.56 -16.10
N HIS A 159 15.60 -2.87 -16.09
CA HIS A 159 16.56 -3.61 -16.91
C HIS A 159 15.87 -4.12 -18.19
N GLY A 160 16.06 -3.41 -19.29
CA GLY A 160 15.36 -3.70 -20.55
C GLY A 160 13.84 -3.61 -20.36
N ASP A 161 13.13 -4.67 -20.73
CA ASP A 161 11.68 -4.79 -20.58
C ASP A 161 11.24 -5.51 -19.28
N THR A 162 12.18 -5.78 -18.36
CA THR A 162 11.88 -6.57 -17.17
C THR A 162 11.05 -5.77 -16.16
N LEU A 163 9.81 -6.18 -15.97
CA LEU A 163 8.91 -5.75 -14.88
C LEU A 163 7.91 -6.87 -14.61
N ILE A 164 7.92 -7.43 -13.42
CA ILE A 164 6.88 -8.32 -12.92
C ILE A 164 5.77 -7.44 -12.36
N GLN A 165 4.55 -7.56 -12.90
CA GLN A 165 3.44 -6.67 -12.59
C GLN A 165 2.31 -7.43 -11.89
N HIS A 166 1.81 -6.85 -10.76
CA HIS A 166 0.72 -7.43 -9.98
C HIS A 166 -0.59 -6.64 -10.06
N ASN A 167 -0.61 -5.52 -10.78
CA ASN A 167 -1.86 -4.83 -11.08
C ASN A 167 -2.78 -5.76 -11.89
N PRO A 168 -4.07 -5.90 -11.52
CA PRO A 168 -4.98 -6.87 -12.15
C PRO A 168 -5.25 -6.60 -13.63
N ASP A 169 -5.04 -5.38 -14.10
CA ASP A 169 -5.34 -4.96 -15.47
C ASP A 169 -4.10 -4.90 -16.39
N MET A 170 -2.89 -5.15 -15.83
CA MET A 170 -1.62 -5.07 -16.55
C MET A 170 -0.94 -6.44 -16.62
N GLY A 171 -0.18 -6.68 -17.70
CA GLY A 171 0.76 -7.80 -17.79
C GLY A 171 2.19 -7.40 -17.40
N ASP A 172 3.10 -8.39 -17.40
CA ASP A 172 4.53 -8.18 -17.17
C ASP A 172 5.15 -7.36 -18.33
N GLY A 173 6.17 -6.58 -18.03
CA GLY A 173 6.96 -5.80 -18.97
C GLY A 173 6.75 -4.30 -18.91
N VAL A 174 7.83 -3.54 -19.07
CA VAL A 174 7.79 -2.06 -19.13
C VAL A 174 7.00 -1.60 -20.36
N SER A 175 7.15 -2.30 -21.48
CA SER A 175 6.40 -2.02 -22.71
C SER A 175 4.88 -2.22 -22.54
N GLU A 176 4.46 -3.27 -21.81
CA GLU A 176 3.05 -3.50 -21.48
C GLU A 176 2.53 -2.41 -20.54
N PHE A 177 3.30 -2.05 -19.50
CA PHE A 177 2.96 -0.94 -18.60
C PHE A 177 2.68 0.36 -19.36
N LEU A 178 3.59 0.77 -20.26
CA LEU A 178 3.43 1.99 -21.07
C LEU A 178 2.23 1.88 -22.03
N THR A 179 1.99 0.71 -22.59
CA THR A 179 0.85 0.45 -23.49
C THR A 179 -0.46 0.63 -22.75
N VAL A 180 -0.61 0.02 -21.57
CA VAL A 180 -1.84 0.11 -20.77
C VAL A 180 -2.09 1.55 -20.28
N LEU A 181 -1.06 2.29 -19.85
CA LEU A 181 -1.22 3.69 -19.49
C LEU A 181 -1.75 4.53 -20.64
N ASN A 182 -1.27 4.28 -21.87
CA ASN A 182 -1.75 4.98 -23.07
C ASN A 182 -3.20 4.56 -23.43
N GLU A 183 -3.55 3.28 -23.30
CA GLU A 183 -4.92 2.79 -23.47
C GLU A 183 -5.87 3.45 -22.48
N TRP A 184 -5.52 3.52 -21.19
CA TRP A 184 -6.33 4.17 -20.17
C TRP A 184 -6.52 5.66 -20.44
N LYS A 185 -5.47 6.35 -20.90
CA LYS A 185 -5.57 7.75 -21.33
C LYS A 185 -6.57 7.92 -22.45
N ASN A 186 -6.52 7.08 -23.48
CA ASN A 186 -7.46 7.13 -24.63
C ASN A 186 -8.91 6.82 -24.22
N LEU A 187 -9.11 6.07 -23.14
CA LEU A 187 -10.43 5.78 -22.56
C LEU A 187 -10.92 6.85 -21.55
N GLY A 188 -10.18 7.96 -21.38
CA GLY A 188 -10.51 8.99 -20.40
C GLY A 188 -10.26 8.57 -18.93
N LYS A 189 -9.49 7.52 -18.71
CA LYS A 189 -9.07 7.00 -17.41
C LYS A 189 -7.57 7.21 -17.17
N GLU A 190 -7.01 8.30 -17.70
CA GLU A 190 -5.59 8.62 -17.51
C GLU A 190 -5.24 8.57 -16.03
N GLN A 191 -4.22 7.81 -15.69
CA GLN A 191 -3.64 7.77 -14.36
C GLN A 191 -2.61 8.91 -14.24
N VAL A 192 -2.85 9.83 -13.35
CA VAL A 192 -2.04 11.04 -13.16
C VAL A 192 -1.58 11.12 -11.72
N TYR A 193 -0.28 11.03 -11.50
CA TYR A 193 0.34 11.30 -10.21
C TYR A 193 0.58 12.80 -10.08
N THR A 194 0.31 13.38 -8.91
CA THR A 194 0.50 14.82 -8.64
C THR A 194 1.50 15.10 -7.53
N ALA A 195 1.59 14.23 -6.53
CA ALA A 195 2.51 14.39 -5.41
C ALA A 195 2.92 13.04 -4.81
N VAL A 196 4.14 12.99 -4.25
CA VAL A 196 4.62 11.93 -3.36
C VAL A 196 4.55 12.44 -1.94
N HIS A 197 3.89 11.71 -1.03
CA HIS A 197 3.70 12.08 0.36
C HIS A 197 4.63 11.33 1.32
N LYS A 198 4.86 10.03 1.06
CA LYS A 198 5.65 9.19 1.97
C LYS A 198 6.40 8.11 1.18
N VAL A 199 7.62 7.81 1.60
CA VAL A 199 8.43 6.72 1.05
C VAL A 199 8.92 5.88 2.21
N LEU A 200 8.50 4.63 2.26
CA LEU A 200 8.85 3.65 3.29
C LEU A 200 9.64 2.51 2.65
N GLY A 201 10.61 1.94 3.36
CA GLY A 201 11.40 0.86 2.79
C GLY A 201 12.05 -0.05 3.81
N GLU A 202 12.22 -1.30 3.44
CA GLU A 202 13.08 -2.26 4.14
C GLU A 202 13.84 -3.09 3.10
N GLY A 203 15.17 -2.94 3.08
CA GLY A 203 16.01 -3.64 2.12
C GLY A 203 15.65 -3.28 0.67
N ASN A 204 15.29 -4.30 -0.08
CA ASN A 204 14.94 -4.20 -1.48
C ASN A 204 13.44 -3.97 -1.76
N PHE A 205 12.62 -3.74 -0.72
CA PHE A 205 11.21 -3.35 -0.87
C PHE A 205 11.00 -1.89 -0.48
N VAL A 206 10.29 -1.14 -1.33
CA VAL A 206 9.98 0.27 -1.10
C VAL A 206 8.51 0.53 -1.44
N LEU A 207 7.77 1.05 -0.47
CA LEU A 207 6.39 1.51 -0.62
C LEU A 207 6.39 3.04 -0.78
N VAL A 208 5.81 3.52 -1.87
CA VAL A 208 5.62 4.95 -2.17
C VAL A 208 4.15 5.29 -2.09
N LEU A 209 3.81 6.27 -1.26
CA LEU A 209 2.46 6.80 -1.10
C LEU A 209 2.34 8.07 -1.93
N SER A 210 1.48 8.05 -2.91
CA SER A 210 1.29 9.14 -3.85
C SER A 210 -0.19 9.54 -3.96
N GLU A 211 -0.39 10.77 -4.39
CA GLU A 211 -1.70 11.37 -4.65
C GLU A 211 -1.85 11.68 -6.14
N GLY A 212 -3.07 11.63 -6.65
CA GLY A 212 -3.34 11.99 -8.02
C GLY A 212 -4.78 11.73 -8.47
N PHE A 213 -4.94 11.36 -9.74
CA PHE A 213 -6.25 11.17 -10.33
C PHE A 213 -6.28 9.96 -11.27
N ILE A 214 -7.44 9.30 -11.36
CA ILE A 214 -7.80 8.39 -12.45
C ILE A 214 -8.97 9.03 -13.19
N GLY A 215 -8.72 9.55 -14.40
CA GLY A 215 -9.66 10.41 -15.08
C GLY A 215 -9.98 11.65 -14.24
N SER A 216 -11.22 11.76 -13.75
CA SER A 216 -11.64 12.83 -12.83
C SER A 216 -11.68 12.41 -11.35
N THR A 217 -11.42 11.16 -11.04
CA THR A 217 -11.50 10.63 -9.68
C THR A 217 -10.21 10.90 -8.92
N HIS A 218 -10.28 11.68 -7.84
CA HIS A 218 -9.17 11.90 -6.90
C HIS A 218 -8.81 10.57 -6.24
N SER A 219 -7.53 10.21 -6.24
CA SER A 219 -7.08 8.85 -5.87
C SER A 219 -5.78 8.87 -5.08
N ALA A 220 -5.65 7.92 -4.17
CA ALA A 220 -4.41 7.57 -3.52
C ALA A 220 -3.81 6.34 -4.21
N PHE A 221 -2.50 6.39 -4.46
CA PHE A 221 -1.71 5.32 -5.05
C PHE A 221 -0.68 4.86 -4.03
N TYR A 222 -0.77 3.62 -3.59
CA TYR A 222 0.24 2.98 -2.75
C TYR A 222 0.95 1.94 -3.60
N ASP A 223 2.16 2.28 -4.04
CA ASP A 223 2.97 1.50 -4.98
C ASP A 223 4.11 0.82 -4.24
N LEU A 224 4.12 -0.50 -4.20
CA LEU A 224 5.22 -1.29 -3.64
C LEU A 224 6.13 -1.76 -4.77
N TYR A 225 7.39 -1.36 -4.69
CA TYR A 225 8.43 -1.76 -5.63
C TYR A 225 9.40 -2.74 -4.97
N ARG A 226 9.83 -3.76 -5.72
CA ARG A 226 10.97 -4.58 -5.37
C ARG A 226 12.13 -4.28 -6.31
N ILE A 227 13.30 -4.06 -5.72
CA ILE A 227 14.48 -3.53 -6.39
C ILE A 227 15.61 -4.56 -6.29
N GLU A 228 16.26 -4.87 -7.40
CA GLU A 228 17.46 -5.69 -7.46
C GLU A 228 18.47 -5.03 -8.39
N ASN A 229 19.76 -5.06 -8.02
CA ASN A 229 20.84 -4.47 -8.82
C ASN A 229 20.54 -3.02 -9.27
N HIS A 230 20.00 -2.20 -8.35
CA HIS A 230 19.62 -0.80 -8.59
C HIS A 230 18.58 -0.61 -9.71
N LYS A 231 17.71 -1.61 -9.92
CA LYS A 231 16.60 -1.57 -10.89
C LYS A 231 15.32 -2.07 -10.25
N ILE A 232 14.20 -1.46 -10.62
CA ILE A 232 12.88 -1.94 -10.29
C ILE A 232 12.61 -3.18 -11.13
N ILE A 233 12.21 -4.28 -10.48
CA ILE A 233 11.97 -5.55 -11.15
C ILE A 233 10.58 -6.11 -10.90
N GLU A 234 9.86 -5.59 -9.88
CA GLU A 234 8.53 -6.08 -9.53
C GLU A 234 7.73 -4.95 -8.87
N HIS A 235 6.42 -4.91 -9.14
CA HIS A 235 5.52 -3.86 -8.72
C HIS A 235 4.16 -4.42 -8.32
N TRP A 236 3.66 -3.96 -7.18
CA TRP A 236 2.28 -4.12 -6.69
C TRP A 236 1.71 -2.74 -6.43
N ASP A 237 0.42 -2.58 -6.67
CA ASP A 237 -0.28 -1.36 -6.30
C ASP A 237 -1.59 -1.65 -5.56
N VAL A 238 -1.99 -0.69 -4.76
CA VAL A 238 -3.34 -0.58 -4.21
C VAL A 238 -3.79 0.85 -4.46
N ILE A 239 -4.91 1.00 -5.17
CA ILE A 239 -5.43 2.28 -5.60
C ILE A 239 -6.81 2.49 -4.99
N GLU A 240 -6.99 3.59 -4.29
CA GLU A 240 -8.26 3.92 -3.62
C GLU A 240 -8.73 5.33 -4.00
N ALA A 241 -10.02 5.47 -4.29
CA ALA A 241 -10.62 6.77 -4.49
C ALA A 241 -10.67 7.57 -3.17
N ILE A 242 -10.19 8.81 -3.19
CA ILE A 242 -10.27 9.72 -2.06
C ILE A 242 -11.67 10.32 -2.00
N THR A 243 -12.40 9.98 -0.96
CA THR A 243 -13.75 10.49 -0.68
C THR A 243 -13.71 12.01 -0.53
N SER A 244 -14.69 12.71 -1.11
CA SER A 244 -14.80 14.16 -1.00
C SER A 244 -14.92 14.63 0.46
N PRO A 245 -14.37 15.81 0.82
CA PRO A 245 -14.21 16.25 2.21
C PRO A 245 -15.51 16.21 3.04
N GLU A 246 -16.65 16.52 2.42
CA GLU A 246 -17.97 16.52 3.09
C GLU A 246 -18.46 15.13 3.49
N ASN A 247 -17.88 14.07 2.91
CA ASN A 247 -18.22 12.67 3.18
C ASN A 247 -17.17 11.95 4.05
N GLN A 248 -16.05 12.63 4.37
CA GLN A 248 -15.01 12.05 5.23
C GLN A 248 -15.48 11.94 6.68
N LYS A 249 -15.05 10.89 7.37
CA LYS A 249 -15.41 10.61 8.77
C LYS A 249 -14.40 11.20 9.77
N ASN A 250 -13.24 11.62 9.29
CA ASN A 250 -12.23 12.34 10.07
C ASN A 250 -11.60 13.44 9.21
N THR A 251 -10.83 14.33 9.84
CA THR A 251 -10.18 15.49 9.20
C THR A 251 -8.65 15.37 9.18
N ASN A 252 -8.10 14.18 9.43
CA ASN A 252 -6.65 13.97 9.52
C ASN A 252 -5.97 13.94 8.15
N GLY A 253 -6.76 13.79 7.06
CA GLY A 253 -6.27 13.61 5.71
C GLY A 253 -5.86 12.16 5.42
N LYS A 254 -5.69 11.84 4.13
CA LYS A 254 -5.36 10.48 3.65
C LYS A 254 -3.87 10.14 3.82
N PHE A 255 -2.96 11.15 3.92
CA PHE A 255 -1.50 10.99 3.89
C PHE A 255 -0.79 11.50 5.13
#